data_13335382ea30a31eadb5c5b7d43e677e
#
_entry.id   13335382ea30a31eadb5c5b7d43e677e
#
_cell.length_a   1.000
_cell.length_b   1.000
_cell.length_c   1.000
_cell.angle_alpha   90.00
_cell.angle_beta   90.00
_cell.angle_gamma   90.00
#
_symmetry.space_group_name_H-M   'P 1'
#
loop_
_entity.id
_entity.type
_entity.pdbx_description
1 polymer ?
#
loop_
_entity_poly.entity_id
_entity_poly.type
_entity_poly.pdbx_seq_one_letter_code
_entity_poly.pdbx_strand_id
1 'polypeptide(L)'
;MDKNQREERRRQEDIALNRGLLWVGAAILMELLLMLVNKYYINYYSTVESINMVYAFDAGLKAVRIVALIALAASAVWCFLRFSREGRTGTMPLVLVAAFSAVTAIAHITICFKDAGVRMLFLLVPAWAALALVYYLYQREFFYSAFYTGLGTMLLWMLRHKDSTVDPSSSRLTTYVFLAIVAILMVLGLVMLLQARKNGGVWSLAGREVRVLPAEAGY
;
A
#
# COMPACT_ATOMS: atom_id res chain seq x y z
N MET A 1 13.36 16.81 33.44
CA MET A 1 12.71 15.69 32.73
C MET A 1 12.83 14.47 33.63
N ASP A 2 11.70 13.99 34.14
CA ASP A 2 11.63 12.98 35.21
C ASP A 2 12.06 11.59 34.64
N LYS A 3 12.66 10.75 35.51
CA LYS A 3 13.19 9.43 35.12
C LYS A 3 12.11 8.56 34.46
N ASN A 4 10.88 8.61 34.97
CA ASN A 4 9.72 7.91 34.45
C ASN A 4 9.35 8.36 33.02
N GLN A 5 9.45 9.66 32.71
CA GLN A 5 9.17 10.17 31.36
C GLN A 5 10.20 9.70 30.30
N ARG A 6 11.46 9.51 30.73
CA ARG A 6 12.50 8.95 29.84
C ARG A 6 12.29 7.48 29.56
N GLU A 7 11.85 6.71 30.55
CA GLU A 7 11.56 5.27 30.39
C GLU A 7 10.33 5.05 29.51
N GLU A 8 9.29 5.88 29.66
CA GLU A 8 8.09 5.81 28.79
C GLU A 8 8.42 6.15 27.32
N ARG A 9 9.25 7.17 27.08
CA ARG A 9 9.70 7.50 25.70
C ARG A 9 10.50 6.36 25.09
N ARG A 10 11.46 5.78 25.80
CA ARG A 10 12.22 4.63 25.32
C ARG A 10 11.32 3.44 24.98
N ARG A 11 10.33 3.14 25.82
CA ARG A 11 9.34 2.10 25.52
C ARG A 11 8.54 2.38 24.26
N GLN A 12 8.15 3.63 24.04
CA GLN A 12 7.41 4.02 22.82
C GLN A 12 8.30 3.92 21.58
N GLU A 13 9.55 4.33 21.68
CA GLU A 13 10.54 4.19 20.61
C GLU A 13 10.83 2.72 20.27
N ASP A 14 10.99 1.87 21.28
CA ASP A 14 11.20 0.42 21.09
C ASP A 14 9.99 -0.26 20.43
N ILE A 15 8.78 0.12 20.82
CA ILE A 15 7.54 -0.39 20.19
C ILE A 15 7.44 0.07 18.73
N ALA A 16 7.78 1.32 18.45
CA ALA A 16 7.76 1.88 17.10
C ALA A 16 8.81 1.18 16.20
N LEU A 17 10.02 1.01 16.71
CA LEU A 17 11.09 0.28 16.04
C LEU A 17 10.72 -1.17 15.75
N ASN A 18 10.16 -1.87 16.73
CA ASN A 18 9.76 -3.28 16.57
C ASN A 18 8.66 -3.43 15.51
N ARG A 19 7.69 -2.51 15.47
CA ARG A 19 6.68 -2.47 14.42
C ARG A 19 7.28 -2.17 13.04
N GLY A 20 8.23 -1.23 12.96
CA GLY A 20 8.95 -0.93 11.72
C GLY A 20 9.74 -2.14 11.19
N LEU A 21 10.45 -2.84 12.07
CA LEU A 21 11.19 -4.08 11.73
C LEU A 21 10.28 -5.19 11.21
N LEU A 22 9.06 -5.29 11.72
CA LEU A 22 8.06 -6.25 11.26
C LEU A 22 7.67 -5.99 9.79
N TRP A 23 7.52 -4.73 9.38
CA TRP A 23 7.26 -4.35 7.99
C TRP A 23 8.46 -4.63 7.07
N VAL A 24 9.68 -4.41 7.55
CA VAL A 24 10.91 -4.77 6.81
C VAL A 24 10.99 -6.28 6.62
N GLY A 25 10.72 -7.07 7.68
CA GLY A 25 10.68 -8.53 7.59
C GLY A 25 9.62 -9.04 6.59
N ALA A 26 8.42 -8.44 6.59
CA ALA A 26 7.37 -8.74 5.63
C ALA A 26 7.80 -8.38 4.19
N ALA A 27 8.49 -7.28 3.99
CA ALA A 27 9.01 -6.89 2.68
C ALA A 27 10.07 -7.86 2.16
N ILE A 28 11.01 -8.29 3.01
CA ILE A 28 12.02 -9.30 2.65
C ILE A 28 11.33 -10.61 2.21
N LEU A 29 10.33 -11.05 2.95
CA LEU A 29 9.58 -12.26 2.61
C LEU A 29 8.84 -12.10 1.27
N MET A 30 8.26 -10.93 1.01
CA MET A 30 7.63 -10.62 -0.26
C MET A 30 8.63 -10.59 -1.42
N GLU A 31 9.83 -10.03 -1.22
CA GLU A 31 10.92 -10.05 -2.21
C GLU A 31 11.35 -11.47 -2.56
N LEU A 32 11.46 -12.36 -1.57
CA LEU A 32 11.75 -13.77 -1.83
C LEU A 32 10.66 -14.44 -2.67
N LEU A 33 9.39 -14.15 -2.38
CA LEU A 33 8.27 -14.65 -3.20
C LEU A 33 8.30 -14.09 -4.64
N LEU A 34 8.62 -12.81 -4.80
CA LEU A 34 8.80 -12.18 -6.11
C LEU A 34 9.96 -12.80 -6.89
N MET A 35 11.07 -13.17 -6.20
CA MET A 35 12.17 -13.90 -6.84
C MET A 35 11.72 -15.26 -7.38
N LEU A 36 10.88 -15.99 -6.64
CA LEU A 36 10.30 -17.26 -7.11
C LEU A 36 9.39 -17.03 -8.33
N VAL A 37 8.52 -16.02 -8.28
CA VAL A 37 7.67 -15.64 -9.42
C VAL A 37 8.53 -15.26 -10.63
N ASN A 38 9.56 -14.44 -10.43
CA ASN A 38 10.46 -14.05 -11.51
C ASN A 38 11.16 -15.26 -12.17
N LYS A 39 11.61 -16.21 -11.34
CA LYS A 39 12.33 -17.41 -11.82
C LYS A 39 11.41 -18.39 -12.56
N TYR A 40 10.23 -18.69 -12.01
CA TYR A 40 9.38 -19.77 -12.48
C TYR A 40 8.24 -19.32 -13.41
N TYR A 41 7.86 -18.06 -13.37
CA TYR A 41 6.75 -17.51 -14.15
C TYR A 41 7.19 -16.55 -15.26
N ILE A 42 8.25 -15.78 -15.06
CA ILE A 42 8.74 -14.79 -16.05
C ILE A 42 9.90 -15.35 -16.86
N ASN A 43 10.98 -15.79 -16.19
CA ASN A 43 12.23 -16.25 -16.82
C ASN A 43 12.33 -17.78 -16.80
N TYR A 44 11.33 -18.46 -17.33
CA TYR A 44 11.30 -19.91 -17.42
C TYR A 44 12.09 -20.45 -18.63
N TYR A 45 12.58 -21.68 -18.53
CA TYR A 45 13.19 -22.37 -19.66
C TYR A 45 12.12 -22.94 -20.60
N SER A 46 12.42 -23.04 -21.92
CA SER A 46 11.48 -23.54 -22.93
C SER A 46 11.36 -25.07 -22.93
N THR A 47 11.30 -25.71 -21.77
CA THR A 47 11.04 -27.14 -21.62
C THR A 47 9.56 -27.40 -21.34
N VAL A 48 9.05 -28.57 -21.69
CA VAL A 48 7.61 -28.93 -21.49
C VAL A 48 7.24 -28.86 -20.01
N GLU A 49 8.15 -29.26 -19.12
CA GLU A 49 7.95 -29.21 -17.66
C GLU A 49 7.85 -27.77 -17.14
N SER A 50 8.71 -26.87 -17.60
CA SER A 50 8.69 -25.45 -17.20
C SER A 50 7.46 -24.72 -17.77
N ILE A 51 6.99 -25.08 -18.96
CA ILE A 51 5.76 -24.52 -19.53
C ILE A 51 4.54 -24.93 -18.67
N ASN A 52 4.45 -26.19 -18.27
CA ASN A 52 3.38 -26.64 -17.37
C ASN A 52 3.43 -25.91 -16.00
N MET A 53 4.63 -25.65 -15.49
CA MET A 53 4.83 -24.88 -14.26
C MET A 53 4.33 -23.44 -14.42
N VAL A 54 4.58 -22.78 -15.54
CA VAL A 54 4.07 -21.42 -15.84
C VAL A 54 2.55 -21.38 -15.82
N TYR A 55 1.88 -22.37 -16.43
CA TYR A 55 0.42 -22.44 -16.38
C TYR A 55 -0.11 -22.65 -14.96
N ALA A 56 0.56 -23.47 -14.16
CA ALA A 56 0.20 -23.66 -12.75
C ALA A 56 0.37 -22.38 -11.94
N PHE A 57 1.48 -21.63 -12.14
CA PHE A 57 1.70 -20.33 -11.50
C PHE A 57 0.66 -19.29 -11.94
N ASP A 58 0.31 -19.23 -13.22
CA ASP A 58 -0.72 -18.29 -13.72
C ASP A 58 -2.09 -18.58 -13.10
N ALA A 59 -2.47 -19.86 -13.05
CA ALA A 59 -3.71 -20.30 -12.39
C ALA A 59 -3.68 -19.98 -10.89
N GLY A 60 -2.54 -20.23 -10.21
CA GLY A 60 -2.34 -19.91 -8.80
C GLY A 60 -2.44 -18.41 -8.52
N LEU A 61 -1.80 -17.56 -9.31
CA LEU A 61 -1.87 -16.10 -9.16
C LEU A 61 -3.30 -15.58 -9.39
N LYS A 62 -4.02 -16.12 -10.37
CA LYS A 62 -5.43 -15.78 -10.60
C LYS A 62 -6.31 -16.19 -9.43
N ALA A 63 -6.09 -17.39 -8.87
CA ALA A 63 -6.80 -17.86 -7.68
C ALA A 63 -6.50 -16.98 -6.46
N VAL A 64 -5.23 -16.67 -6.18
CA VAL A 64 -4.82 -15.76 -5.11
C VAL A 64 -5.47 -14.39 -5.26
N ARG A 65 -5.51 -13.83 -6.47
CA ARG A 65 -6.18 -12.55 -6.74
C ARG A 65 -7.66 -12.59 -6.39
N ILE A 66 -8.37 -13.64 -6.79
CA ILE A 66 -9.83 -13.79 -6.53
C ILE A 66 -10.08 -13.95 -5.03
N VAL A 67 -9.33 -14.82 -4.35
CA VAL A 67 -9.45 -15.04 -2.90
C VAL A 67 -9.13 -13.77 -2.13
N ALA A 68 -8.06 -13.05 -2.50
CA ALA A 68 -7.68 -11.79 -1.88
C ALA A 68 -8.73 -10.68 -2.08
N LEU A 69 -9.37 -10.61 -3.27
CA LEU A 69 -10.48 -9.68 -3.54
C LEU A 69 -11.70 -9.97 -2.66
N ILE A 70 -12.07 -11.25 -2.51
CA ILE A 70 -13.18 -11.65 -1.64
C ILE A 70 -12.87 -11.31 -0.18
N ALA A 71 -11.64 -11.62 0.28
CA ALA A 71 -11.19 -11.32 1.62
C ALA A 71 -11.10 -9.80 1.87
N LEU A 72 -10.68 -9.02 0.86
CA LEU A 72 -10.68 -7.55 0.90
C LEU A 72 -12.10 -7.01 1.07
N ALA A 73 -13.05 -7.49 0.27
CA ALA A 73 -14.45 -7.09 0.36
C ALA A 73 -15.04 -7.43 1.75
N ALA A 74 -14.80 -8.63 2.24
CA ALA A 74 -15.26 -9.07 3.56
C ALA A 74 -14.66 -8.22 4.70
N SER A 75 -13.35 -7.93 4.64
CA SER A 75 -12.66 -7.11 5.63
C SER A 75 -13.11 -5.64 5.58
N ALA A 76 -13.40 -5.11 4.40
CA ALA A 76 -13.94 -3.76 4.22
C ALA A 76 -15.36 -3.63 4.80
N VAL A 77 -16.22 -4.60 4.53
CA VAL A 77 -17.57 -4.68 5.12
C VAL A 77 -17.48 -4.78 6.64
N TRP A 78 -16.60 -5.62 7.17
CA TRP A 78 -16.40 -5.73 8.61
C TRP A 78 -15.91 -4.41 9.23
N CYS A 79 -14.96 -3.75 8.58
CA CYS A 79 -14.46 -2.42 8.99
C CYS A 79 -15.59 -1.40 9.03
N PHE A 80 -16.45 -1.36 7.99
CA PHE A 80 -17.59 -0.46 7.90
C PHE A 80 -18.66 -0.74 8.98
N LEU A 81 -19.03 -2.00 9.17
CA LEU A 81 -20.01 -2.40 10.18
C LEU A 81 -19.53 -2.06 11.60
N ARG A 82 -18.25 -2.29 11.87
CA ARG A 82 -17.67 -1.95 13.16
C ARG A 82 -17.61 -0.44 13.39
N PHE A 83 -17.24 0.32 12.36
CA PHE A 83 -17.28 1.80 12.41
C PHE A 83 -18.71 2.32 12.67
N SER A 84 -19.70 1.73 12.00
CA SER A 84 -21.11 2.12 12.17
C SER A 84 -21.67 1.81 13.58
N ARG A 85 -21.21 0.70 14.20
CA ARG A 85 -21.71 0.27 15.52
C ARG A 85 -20.96 0.93 16.69
N GLU A 86 -19.62 0.97 16.62
CA GLU A 86 -18.75 1.39 17.72
C GLU A 86 -18.23 2.82 17.55
N GLY A 87 -18.48 3.45 16.39
CA GLY A 87 -17.90 4.74 16.03
C GLY A 87 -16.37 4.73 15.98
N ARG A 88 -15.73 3.56 16.07
CA ARG A 88 -14.29 3.35 15.99
C ARG A 88 -13.98 2.18 15.06
N THR A 89 -13.07 2.41 14.10
CA THR A 89 -12.44 1.31 13.37
C THR A 89 -11.40 0.67 14.29
N GLY A 90 -11.57 -0.61 14.60
CA GLY A 90 -10.51 -1.35 15.30
C GLY A 90 -9.26 -1.45 14.43
N THR A 91 -8.08 -1.56 15.04
CA THR A 91 -6.81 -1.71 14.29
C THR A 91 -6.77 -2.98 13.44
N MET A 92 -7.37 -4.07 13.92
CA MET A 92 -7.38 -5.38 13.21
C MET A 92 -8.06 -5.33 11.83
N PRO A 93 -9.33 -4.88 11.68
CA PRO A 93 -9.94 -4.85 10.35
C PRO A 93 -9.21 -3.91 9.38
N LEU A 94 -8.63 -2.82 9.87
CA LEU A 94 -7.85 -1.91 9.04
C LEU A 94 -6.56 -2.58 8.50
N VAL A 95 -5.85 -3.33 9.35
CA VAL A 95 -4.66 -4.10 8.96
C VAL A 95 -5.02 -5.16 7.93
N LEU A 96 -6.13 -5.87 8.10
CA LEU A 96 -6.59 -6.88 7.15
C LEU A 96 -6.96 -6.25 5.79
N VAL A 97 -7.67 -5.11 5.77
CA VAL A 97 -7.95 -4.37 4.53
C VAL A 97 -6.65 -3.98 3.83
N ALA A 98 -5.67 -3.44 4.56
CA ALA A 98 -4.37 -3.07 4.00
C ALA A 98 -3.60 -4.29 3.44
N ALA A 99 -3.57 -5.40 4.18
CA ALA A 99 -2.88 -6.62 3.77
C ALA A 99 -3.52 -7.23 2.51
N PHE A 100 -4.84 -7.41 2.48
CA PHE A 100 -5.52 -7.99 1.32
C PHE A 100 -5.51 -7.06 0.10
N SER A 101 -5.53 -5.73 0.30
CA SER A 101 -5.35 -4.78 -0.81
C SER A 101 -3.95 -4.88 -1.42
N ALA A 102 -2.91 -5.01 -0.58
CA ALA A 102 -1.54 -5.20 -1.06
C ALA A 102 -1.38 -6.51 -1.84
N VAL A 103 -1.87 -7.64 -1.30
CA VAL A 103 -1.82 -8.95 -2.00
C VAL A 103 -2.58 -8.89 -3.33
N THR A 104 -3.78 -8.29 -3.35
CA THR A 104 -4.56 -8.11 -4.57
C THR A 104 -3.82 -7.27 -5.60
N ALA A 105 -3.23 -6.14 -5.18
CA ALA A 105 -2.48 -5.26 -6.06
C ALA A 105 -1.24 -5.95 -6.66
N ILE A 106 -0.46 -6.65 -5.84
CA ILE A 106 0.73 -7.39 -6.27
C ILE A 106 0.35 -8.47 -7.28
N ALA A 107 -0.65 -9.32 -6.98
CA ALA A 107 -1.09 -10.36 -7.89
C ALA A 107 -1.63 -9.76 -9.21
N HIS A 108 -2.39 -8.67 -9.14
CA HIS A 108 -2.95 -8.00 -10.31
C HIS A 108 -1.87 -7.37 -11.21
N ILE A 109 -0.92 -6.66 -10.63
CA ILE A 109 0.22 -6.05 -11.36
C ILE A 109 1.05 -7.15 -12.03
N THR A 110 1.34 -8.25 -11.32
CA THR A 110 2.09 -9.38 -11.87
C THR A 110 1.39 -10.00 -13.07
N ILE A 111 0.06 -10.19 -13.02
CA ILE A 111 -0.72 -10.78 -14.12
C ILE A 111 -0.79 -9.83 -15.32
N CYS A 112 -1.12 -8.55 -15.09
CA CYS A 112 -1.38 -7.58 -16.17
C CYS A 112 -0.12 -7.09 -16.87
N PHE A 113 0.97 -6.87 -16.11
CA PHE A 113 2.20 -6.28 -16.64
C PHE A 113 3.37 -7.28 -16.77
N LYS A 114 3.19 -8.53 -16.33
CA LYS A 114 4.21 -9.61 -16.43
C LYS A 114 5.61 -9.14 -15.98
N ASP A 115 6.61 -9.25 -16.87
CA ASP A 115 7.99 -8.88 -16.59
C ASP A 115 8.15 -7.44 -16.09
N ALA A 116 7.52 -6.47 -16.77
CA ALA A 116 7.55 -5.08 -16.34
C ALA A 116 6.94 -4.89 -14.95
N GLY A 117 5.84 -5.60 -14.65
CA GLY A 117 5.18 -5.57 -13.35
C GLY A 117 6.05 -6.13 -12.23
N VAL A 118 6.68 -7.28 -12.45
CA VAL A 118 7.57 -7.90 -11.45
C VAL A 118 8.79 -7.01 -11.17
N ARG A 119 9.41 -6.43 -12.20
CA ARG A 119 10.53 -5.49 -12.03
C ARG A 119 10.13 -4.25 -11.22
N MET A 120 8.91 -3.74 -11.46
CA MET A 120 8.40 -2.64 -10.67
C MET A 120 8.17 -3.03 -9.21
N LEU A 121 7.61 -4.21 -8.96
CA LEU A 121 7.35 -4.70 -7.60
C LEU A 121 8.65 -4.86 -6.80
N PHE A 122 9.76 -5.28 -7.41
CA PHE A 122 11.08 -5.32 -6.78
C PHE A 122 11.57 -3.95 -6.27
N LEU A 123 11.12 -2.86 -6.87
CA LEU A 123 11.41 -1.50 -6.39
C LEU A 123 10.34 -1.00 -5.41
N LEU A 124 9.10 -1.36 -5.66
CA LEU A 124 7.94 -0.86 -4.90
C LEU A 124 7.89 -1.47 -3.49
N VAL A 125 8.14 -2.76 -3.33
CA VAL A 125 8.06 -3.45 -2.03
C VAL A 125 9.06 -2.88 -1.02
N PRO A 126 10.37 -2.72 -1.32
CA PRO A 126 11.29 -2.06 -0.40
C PRO A 126 10.94 -0.59 -0.16
N ALA A 127 10.47 0.13 -1.19
CA ALA A 127 10.06 1.52 -1.05
C ALA A 127 8.88 1.68 -0.07
N TRP A 128 7.90 0.76 -0.11
CA TRP A 128 6.79 0.74 0.85
C TRP A 128 7.23 0.37 2.26
N ALA A 129 8.21 -0.54 2.40
CA ALA A 129 8.80 -0.85 3.70
C ALA A 129 9.54 0.36 4.29
N ALA A 130 10.32 1.08 3.46
CA ALA A 130 10.96 2.32 3.84
C ALA A 130 9.93 3.40 4.24
N LEU A 131 8.82 3.50 3.50
CA LEU A 131 7.72 4.41 3.82
C LEU A 131 7.05 4.06 5.16
N ALA A 132 6.89 2.77 5.47
CA ALA A 132 6.40 2.33 6.77
C ALA A 132 7.36 2.73 7.91
N LEU A 133 8.68 2.58 7.72
CA LEU A 133 9.68 3.08 8.67
C LEU A 133 9.58 4.59 8.86
N VAL A 134 9.45 5.34 7.78
CA VAL A 134 9.26 6.80 7.81
C VAL A 134 8.03 7.16 8.65
N TYR A 135 6.92 6.44 8.50
CA TYR A 135 5.70 6.66 9.28
C TYR A 135 5.90 6.49 10.80
N TYR A 136 6.74 5.54 11.21
CA TYR A 136 6.99 5.28 12.62
C TYR A 136 8.08 6.15 13.23
N LEU A 137 9.10 6.58 12.44
CA LEU A 137 10.28 7.28 12.91
C LEU A 137 10.24 8.79 12.69
N TYR A 138 9.50 9.25 11.67
CA TYR A 138 9.51 10.65 11.26
C TYR A 138 8.17 11.34 11.49
N GLN A 139 8.14 12.64 11.23
CA GLN A 139 6.93 13.47 11.32
C GLN A 139 5.91 13.07 10.26
N ARG A 140 4.64 13.13 10.62
CA ARG A 140 3.51 12.74 9.75
C ARG A 140 3.48 13.48 8.41
N GLU A 141 3.95 14.71 8.39
CA GLU A 141 4.01 15.55 7.18
C GLU A 141 4.93 14.96 6.12
N PHE A 142 6.12 14.51 6.55
CA PHE A 142 7.06 13.86 5.65
C PHE A 142 6.49 12.56 5.06
N PHE A 143 5.76 11.80 5.88
CA PHE A 143 5.07 10.60 5.40
C PHE A 143 4.05 10.92 4.30
N TYR A 144 3.20 11.94 4.48
CA TYR A 144 2.21 12.32 3.46
C TYR A 144 2.91 12.75 2.16
N SER A 145 3.95 13.58 2.24
CA SER A 145 4.71 14.01 1.07
C SER A 145 5.33 12.82 0.33
N ALA A 146 6.00 11.92 1.04
CA ALA A 146 6.61 10.71 0.48
C ALA A 146 5.56 9.76 -0.13
N PHE A 147 4.41 9.59 0.52
CA PHE A 147 3.31 8.76 0.04
C PHE A 147 2.73 9.28 -1.29
N TYR A 148 2.40 10.57 -1.38
CA TYR A 148 1.88 11.16 -2.62
C TYR A 148 2.91 11.15 -3.75
N THR A 149 4.18 11.38 -3.45
CA THR A 149 5.26 11.26 -4.43
C THR A 149 5.38 9.83 -4.95
N GLY A 150 5.30 8.83 -4.06
CA GLY A 150 5.30 7.42 -4.43
C GLY A 150 4.12 7.03 -5.33
N LEU A 151 2.90 7.48 -4.99
CA LEU A 151 1.72 7.27 -5.82
C LEU A 151 1.86 7.91 -7.20
N GLY A 152 2.37 9.14 -7.28
CA GLY A 152 2.61 9.84 -8.55
C GLY A 152 3.64 9.11 -9.42
N THR A 153 4.74 8.64 -8.83
CA THR A 153 5.77 7.86 -9.52
C THR A 153 5.20 6.56 -10.06
N MET A 154 4.40 5.84 -9.25
CA MET A 154 3.73 4.62 -9.67
C MET A 154 2.76 4.89 -10.84
N LEU A 155 1.99 5.97 -10.78
CA LEU A 155 1.07 6.36 -11.84
C LEU A 155 1.82 6.63 -13.16
N LEU A 156 2.91 7.40 -13.13
CA LEU A 156 3.73 7.68 -14.30
C LEU A 156 4.31 6.41 -14.92
N TRP A 157 4.74 5.47 -14.07
CA TRP A 157 5.22 4.18 -14.54
C TRP A 157 4.09 3.37 -15.21
N MET A 158 2.89 3.31 -14.63
CA MET A 158 1.74 2.62 -15.23
C MET A 158 1.32 3.25 -16.56
N LEU A 159 1.31 4.59 -16.64
CA LEU A 159 1.03 5.30 -17.90
C LEU A 159 2.04 4.97 -19.01
N ARG A 160 3.32 4.83 -18.65
CA ARG A 160 4.36 4.41 -19.60
C ARG A 160 4.14 2.97 -20.09
N HIS A 161 3.63 2.07 -19.26
CA HIS A 161 3.46 0.64 -19.56
C HIS A 161 2.00 0.24 -19.82
N LYS A 162 1.11 1.20 -20.06
CA LYS A 162 -0.33 0.97 -20.27
C LYS A 162 -0.64 0.04 -21.43
N ASP A 163 0.21 0.04 -22.46
CA ASP A 163 0.11 -0.79 -23.65
C ASP A 163 1.00 -2.04 -23.51
N SER A 164 0.74 -2.85 -22.47
CA SER A 164 1.45 -4.12 -22.26
C SER A 164 1.26 -5.03 -23.46
N THR A 165 2.33 -5.70 -23.90
CA THR A 165 2.32 -6.62 -25.04
C THR A 165 1.52 -7.89 -24.77
N VAL A 166 1.26 -8.21 -23.51
CA VAL A 166 0.60 -9.47 -23.12
C VAL A 166 -0.93 -9.34 -23.05
N ASP A 167 -1.42 -8.28 -22.42
CA ASP A 167 -2.86 -7.96 -22.30
C ASP A 167 -3.06 -6.45 -22.29
N PRO A 168 -3.12 -5.84 -23.49
CA PRO A 168 -3.26 -4.38 -23.61
C PRO A 168 -4.57 -3.84 -23.02
N SER A 169 -5.65 -4.64 -23.06
CA SER A 169 -6.96 -4.21 -22.56
C SER A 169 -6.97 -4.10 -21.04
N SER A 170 -6.51 -5.14 -20.35
CA SER A 170 -6.44 -5.15 -18.89
C SER A 170 -5.42 -4.15 -18.34
N SER A 171 -4.27 -3.98 -19.00
CA SER A 171 -3.26 -3.01 -18.55
C SER A 171 -3.73 -1.56 -18.70
N ARG A 172 -4.43 -1.22 -19.80
CA ARG A 172 -5.07 0.10 -19.98
C ARG A 172 -6.14 0.35 -18.93
N LEU A 173 -7.06 -0.60 -18.75
CA LEU A 173 -8.12 -0.47 -17.76
C LEU A 173 -7.55 -0.26 -16.36
N THR A 174 -6.57 -1.07 -15.96
CA THR A 174 -5.88 -0.95 -14.68
C THR A 174 -5.23 0.42 -14.50
N THR A 175 -4.56 0.93 -15.54
CA THR A 175 -3.92 2.24 -15.52
C THR A 175 -4.94 3.37 -15.35
N TYR A 176 -6.06 3.34 -16.07
CA TYR A 176 -7.09 4.37 -15.97
C TYR A 176 -7.85 4.32 -14.63
N VAL A 177 -8.12 3.13 -14.11
CA VAL A 177 -8.70 2.97 -12.77
C VAL A 177 -7.75 3.52 -11.71
N PHE A 178 -6.46 3.20 -11.80
CA PHE A 178 -5.46 3.73 -10.88
C PHE A 178 -5.32 5.25 -10.98
N LEU A 179 -5.33 5.81 -12.20
CA LEU A 179 -5.37 7.26 -12.44
C LEU A 179 -6.57 7.92 -11.73
N ALA A 180 -7.75 7.34 -11.87
CA ALA A 180 -8.96 7.86 -11.22
C ALA A 180 -8.83 7.82 -9.68
N ILE A 181 -8.31 6.72 -9.13
CA ILE A 181 -8.08 6.58 -7.68
C ILE A 181 -7.09 7.65 -7.19
N VAL A 182 -5.95 7.81 -7.88
CA VAL A 182 -4.93 8.81 -7.52
C VAL A 182 -5.50 10.23 -7.63
N ALA A 183 -6.27 10.53 -8.68
CA ALA A 183 -6.92 11.83 -8.83
C ALA A 183 -7.89 12.14 -7.67
N ILE A 184 -8.71 11.15 -7.26
CA ILE A 184 -9.62 11.28 -6.11
C ILE A 184 -8.81 11.52 -4.82
N LEU A 185 -7.75 10.74 -4.59
CA LEU A 185 -6.90 10.91 -3.41
C LEU A 185 -6.20 12.27 -3.37
N MET A 186 -5.76 12.78 -4.52
CA MET A 186 -5.15 14.12 -4.64
C MET A 186 -6.19 15.21 -4.30
N VAL A 187 -7.40 15.13 -4.83
CA VAL A 187 -8.49 16.07 -4.52
C VAL A 187 -8.85 16.03 -3.05
N LEU A 188 -9.01 14.82 -2.48
CA LEU A 188 -9.27 14.65 -1.05
C LEU A 188 -8.16 15.23 -0.19
N GLY A 189 -6.90 14.95 -0.53
CA GLY A 189 -5.73 15.51 0.15
C GLY A 189 -5.70 17.05 0.10
N LEU A 190 -6.00 17.64 -1.06
CA LEU A 190 -6.09 19.09 -1.22
C LEU A 190 -7.22 19.69 -0.37
N VAL A 191 -8.40 19.08 -0.38
CA VAL A 191 -9.54 19.51 0.44
C VAL A 191 -9.19 19.43 1.94
N MET A 192 -8.56 18.34 2.37
CA MET A 192 -8.08 18.19 3.76
C MET A 192 -7.09 19.27 4.15
N LEU A 193 -6.12 19.59 3.29
CA LEU A 193 -5.13 20.64 3.54
C LEU A 193 -5.77 22.03 3.60
N LEU A 194 -6.69 22.33 2.69
CA LEU A 194 -7.40 23.62 2.67
C LEU A 194 -8.29 23.81 3.91
N GLN A 195 -8.98 22.75 4.36
CA GLN A 195 -9.78 22.79 5.58
C GLN A 195 -8.89 22.91 6.83
N ALA A 196 -7.81 22.14 6.90
CA ALA A 196 -6.84 22.21 8.00
C ALA A 196 -6.23 23.61 8.10
N ARG A 197 -5.89 24.24 6.96
CA ARG A 197 -5.37 25.63 6.93
C ARG A 197 -6.40 26.63 7.45
N LYS A 198 -7.67 26.49 7.12
CA LYS A 198 -8.74 27.37 7.62
C LYS A 198 -9.01 27.21 9.12
N ASN A 199 -8.83 26.01 9.66
CA ASN A 199 -9.17 25.64 11.04
C ASN A 199 -7.94 25.56 11.94
N GLY A 200 -6.84 26.28 11.65
CA GLY A 200 -5.65 26.29 12.50
C GLY A 200 -4.95 24.93 12.67
N GLY A 201 -4.95 24.11 11.61
CA GLY A 201 -4.29 22.79 11.61
C GLY A 201 -5.17 21.62 12.05
N VAL A 202 -6.45 21.86 12.35
CA VAL A 202 -7.41 20.83 12.79
C VAL A 202 -8.36 20.49 11.65
N TRP A 203 -8.53 19.21 11.37
CA TRP A 203 -9.53 18.71 10.43
C TRP A 203 -10.65 17.99 11.20
N SER A 204 -11.88 18.44 11.00
CA SER A 204 -13.05 17.81 11.61
C SER A 204 -13.73 16.89 10.60
N LEU A 205 -13.75 15.59 10.87
CA LEU A 205 -14.49 14.59 10.12
C LEU A 205 -15.51 13.92 11.04
N ALA A 206 -16.80 14.01 10.65
CA ALA A 206 -17.89 13.38 11.39
C ALA A 206 -17.91 13.70 12.90
N GLY A 207 -17.66 14.96 13.27
CA GLY A 207 -17.66 15.40 14.67
C GLY A 207 -16.39 15.08 15.47
N ARG A 208 -15.36 14.55 14.82
CA ARG A 208 -14.05 14.32 15.43
C ARG A 208 -13.00 15.28 14.87
N GLU A 209 -12.30 15.93 15.78
CA GLU A 209 -11.18 16.79 15.43
C GLU A 209 -9.89 15.97 15.39
N VAL A 210 -9.28 15.91 14.21
CA VAL A 210 -7.98 15.28 13.99
C VAL A 210 -6.98 16.38 13.65
N ARG A 211 -5.97 16.57 14.49
CA ARG A 211 -4.90 17.51 14.21
C ARG A 211 -4.00 16.95 13.10
N VAL A 212 -4.03 17.58 11.94
CA VAL A 212 -3.30 17.16 10.74
C VAL A 212 -1.95 17.89 10.64
N LEU A 213 -1.92 19.16 11.05
CA LEU A 213 -0.73 20.01 10.99
C LEU A 213 -0.26 20.40 12.40
N PRO A 214 1.05 20.56 12.66
CA PRO A 214 1.55 20.99 13.96
C PRO A 214 1.11 22.41 14.29
N ALA A 215 0.98 22.72 15.60
CA ALA A 215 0.51 24.02 16.08
C ALA A 215 1.46 25.18 15.75
N GLU A 216 2.72 24.86 15.43
CA GLU A 216 3.83 25.82 15.23
C GLU A 216 4.10 26.11 13.75
N ALA A 217 3.43 25.43 12.82
CA ALA A 217 3.56 25.75 11.40
C ALA A 217 2.83 27.08 11.13
N GLY A 218 3.57 28.13 10.82
CA GLY A 218 3.01 29.41 10.36
C GLY A 218 2.29 29.20 9.02
N TYR A 219 0.97 29.34 9.03
CA TYR A 219 0.12 29.16 7.85
C TYR A 219 -0.11 30.47 7.11
#